data_7c37ea8571749d408716ce8616272a2c
#
_entry.id   7c37ea8571749d408716ce8616272a2c
#
_cell.length_a   1.000
_cell.length_b   1.000
_cell.length_c   1.000
_cell.angle_alpha   90.00
_cell.angle_beta   90.00
_cell.angle_gamma   90.00
#
_symmetry.space_group_name_H-M   'P 1'
#
loop_
_entity.id
_entity.type
_entity.pdbx_description
1 polymer ?
#
loop_
_entity_poly.entity_id
_entity_poly.type
_entity_poly.pdbx_seq_one_letter_code
_entity_poly.pdbx_strand_id
1 'polypeptide(L)'
;MLDKIQFLLSLQILGFCVFGGITLLLRARENRAKQILGWSMLLWAFLAAVRVSVNLYLEDSKEIFHPDVLIMGCIVVATLACYVIEVLRPCYMTVRRFFIFTSPIWVLGISFLIYRLSGGNIHRYNSFGEVFDTLNLDVVIRLLILFFTLDRKSVV
;
A
#
# COMPACT_ATOMS: atom_id res chain seq x y z
N MET A 1 15.32 14.30 -15.93
CA MET A 1 16.41 13.58 -15.25
C MET A 1 15.92 12.89 -13.98
N LEU A 2 15.11 13.56 -13.18
CA LEU A 2 14.52 13.04 -11.94
C LEU A 2 13.65 11.78 -12.21
N ASP A 3 12.85 11.80 -13.28
CA ASP A 3 11.92 10.71 -13.64
C ASP A 3 12.66 9.40 -13.97
N LYS A 4 13.84 9.49 -14.62
CA LYS A 4 14.67 8.30 -14.91
C LYS A 4 15.26 7.68 -13.63
N ILE A 5 15.65 8.52 -12.67
CA ILE A 5 16.18 8.06 -11.37
C ILE A 5 15.07 7.39 -10.58
N GLN A 6 13.87 7.98 -10.57
CA GLN A 6 12.71 7.43 -9.86
C GLN A 6 12.27 6.10 -10.47
N PHE A 7 12.31 5.97 -11.79
CA PHE A 7 12.04 4.71 -12.49
C PHE A 7 13.06 3.63 -12.13
N LEU A 8 14.37 3.95 -12.16
CA LEU A 8 15.43 3.01 -11.78
C LEU A 8 15.30 2.56 -10.33
N LEU A 9 15.00 3.48 -9.40
CA LEU A 9 14.77 3.14 -7.99
C LEU A 9 13.56 2.21 -7.84
N SER A 10 12.47 2.45 -8.54
CA SER A 10 11.29 1.60 -8.51
C SER A 10 11.57 0.19 -9.03
N LEU A 11 12.36 0.07 -10.10
CA LEU A 11 12.79 -1.20 -10.65
C LEU A 11 13.71 -1.96 -9.70
N GLN A 12 14.62 -1.25 -9.02
CA GLN A 12 15.52 -1.84 -8.03
C GLN A 12 14.74 -2.36 -6.81
N ILE A 13 13.76 -1.59 -6.29
CA ILE A 13 12.87 -2.02 -5.19
C ILE A 13 12.09 -3.27 -5.60
N LEU A 14 11.54 -3.28 -6.81
CA LEU A 14 10.82 -4.44 -7.35
C LEU A 14 11.70 -5.68 -7.39
N GLY A 15 12.90 -5.57 -7.95
CA GLY A 15 13.86 -6.69 -8.01
C GLY A 15 14.24 -7.20 -6.63
N PHE A 16 14.51 -6.30 -5.68
CA PHE A 16 14.83 -6.66 -4.29
C PHE A 16 13.66 -7.37 -3.59
N CYS A 17 12.43 -6.88 -3.77
CA CYS A 17 11.25 -7.49 -3.17
C CYS A 17 10.93 -8.87 -3.76
N VAL A 18 11.09 -9.06 -5.07
CA VAL A 18 10.90 -10.38 -5.71
C VAL A 18 11.95 -11.36 -5.21
N PHE A 19 13.23 -11.01 -5.31
CA PHE A 19 14.33 -11.89 -4.92
C PHE A 19 14.28 -12.21 -3.42
N GLY A 20 14.10 -11.20 -2.58
CA GLY A 20 13.98 -11.36 -1.13
C GLY A 20 12.76 -12.20 -0.74
N GLY A 21 11.61 -11.95 -1.35
CA GLY A 21 10.38 -12.70 -1.11
C GLY A 21 10.51 -14.17 -1.46
N ILE A 22 11.04 -14.50 -2.63
CA ILE A 22 11.29 -15.89 -3.06
C ILE A 22 12.30 -16.57 -2.13
N THR A 23 13.42 -15.91 -1.84
CA THR A 23 14.47 -16.47 -0.97
C THR A 23 13.93 -16.75 0.44
N LEU A 24 13.13 -15.83 0.99
CA LEU A 24 12.49 -16.03 2.29
C LEU A 24 11.51 -17.20 2.26
N LEU A 25 10.67 -17.33 1.24
CA LEU A 25 9.71 -18.43 1.15
C LEU A 25 10.40 -19.79 1.00
N LEU A 26 11.48 -19.87 0.20
CA LEU A 26 12.24 -21.11 0.03
C LEU A 26 12.93 -21.55 1.33
N ARG A 27 13.44 -20.60 2.13
CA ARG A 27 14.11 -20.87 3.41
C ARG A 27 13.18 -20.97 4.62
N ALA A 28 11.92 -20.57 4.48
CA ALA A 28 10.99 -20.38 5.60
C ALA A 28 10.10 -21.59 5.89
N ARG A 29 10.48 -22.81 5.47
CA ARG A 29 9.61 -24.01 5.58
C ARG A 29 9.03 -24.25 6.98
N GLU A 30 9.73 -23.81 8.04
CA GLU A 30 9.32 -24.04 9.43
C GLU A 30 8.94 -22.75 10.21
N ASN A 31 9.26 -21.58 9.69
CA ASN A 31 9.05 -20.32 10.41
C ASN A 31 7.95 -19.47 9.77
N ARG A 32 6.77 -19.45 10.41
CA ARG A 32 5.59 -18.72 9.92
C ARG A 32 5.83 -17.20 9.74
N ALA A 33 6.58 -16.58 10.64
CA ALA A 33 6.88 -15.16 10.54
C ALA A 33 7.67 -14.85 9.24
N LYS A 34 8.65 -15.68 8.90
CA LYS A 34 9.39 -15.55 7.64
C LYS A 34 8.51 -15.79 6.42
N GLN A 35 7.54 -16.71 6.51
CA GLN A 35 6.57 -16.93 5.43
C GLN A 35 5.69 -15.69 5.22
N ILE A 36 5.16 -15.09 6.30
CA ILE A 36 4.36 -13.87 6.22
C ILE A 36 5.18 -12.73 5.60
N LEU A 37 6.42 -12.56 6.01
CA LEU A 37 7.30 -11.54 5.43
C LEU A 37 7.57 -11.81 3.93
N GLY A 38 7.84 -13.06 3.56
CA GLY A 38 8.06 -13.44 2.17
C GLY A 38 6.85 -13.15 1.28
N TRP A 39 5.65 -13.52 1.72
CA TRP A 39 4.40 -13.17 1.02
C TRP A 39 4.16 -11.67 0.97
N SER A 40 4.45 -10.94 2.05
CA SER A 40 4.35 -9.48 2.07
C SER A 40 5.29 -8.83 1.04
N MET A 41 6.53 -9.29 0.94
CA MET A 41 7.48 -8.78 -0.06
C MET A 41 7.03 -9.07 -1.49
N LEU A 42 6.45 -10.24 -1.78
CA LEU A 42 5.90 -10.54 -3.10
C LEU A 42 4.68 -9.66 -3.42
N LEU A 43 3.82 -9.40 -2.44
CA LEU A 43 2.71 -8.47 -2.59
C LEU A 43 3.22 -7.05 -2.90
N TRP A 44 4.25 -6.57 -2.20
CA TRP A 44 4.86 -5.27 -2.47
C TRP A 44 5.49 -5.21 -3.86
N ALA A 45 6.15 -6.30 -4.28
CA ALA A 45 6.68 -6.40 -5.64
C ALA A 45 5.58 -6.30 -6.69
N PHE A 46 4.45 -6.98 -6.47
CA PHE A 46 3.29 -6.90 -7.35
C PHE A 46 2.72 -5.47 -7.43
N LEU A 47 2.54 -4.81 -6.29
CA LEU A 47 2.07 -3.42 -6.24
C LEU A 47 3.05 -2.46 -6.94
N ALA A 48 4.36 -2.65 -6.74
CA ALA A 48 5.40 -1.87 -7.42
C ALA A 48 5.37 -2.10 -8.94
N ALA A 49 5.18 -3.35 -9.39
CA ALA A 49 5.07 -3.69 -10.81
C ALA A 49 3.84 -3.01 -11.45
N VAL A 50 2.68 -3.07 -10.79
CA VAL A 50 1.47 -2.37 -11.26
C VAL A 50 1.73 -0.87 -11.38
N ARG A 51 2.37 -0.26 -10.38
CA ARG A 51 2.69 1.18 -10.41
C ARG A 51 3.65 1.54 -11.53
N VAL A 52 4.70 0.75 -11.74
CA VAL A 52 5.66 0.95 -12.84
C VAL A 52 4.94 0.85 -14.19
N SER A 53 4.04 -0.13 -14.35
CA SER A 53 3.24 -0.28 -15.57
C SER A 53 2.31 0.91 -15.80
N VAL A 54 1.62 1.37 -14.77
CA VAL A 54 0.74 2.56 -14.84
C VAL A 54 1.54 3.81 -15.22
N ASN A 55 2.71 4.02 -14.63
CA ASN A 55 3.56 5.17 -14.94
C ASN A 55 4.14 5.13 -16.37
N LEU A 56 4.35 3.94 -16.93
CA LEU A 56 4.81 3.80 -18.33
C LEU A 56 3.71 4.14 -19.34
N TYR A 57 2.44 3.87 -19.01
CA TYR A 57 1.31 4.08 -19.93
C TYR A 57 0.59 5.42 -19.72
N LEU A 58 0.69 6.00 -18.53
CA LEU A 58 0.04 7.25 -18.14
C LEU A 58 1.12 8.25 -17.74
N GLU A 59 1.50 9.12 -18.65
CA GLU A 59 2.58 10.12 -18.53
C GLU A 59 2.41 11.16 -17.40
N ASP A 60 1.39 11.05 -16.54
CA ASP A 60 0.90 12.15 -15.71
C ASP A 60 0.87 11.82 -14.21
N SER A 61 2.02 11.66 -13.56
CA SER A 61 2.05 11.32 -12.14
C SER A 61 2.83 12.29 -11.25
N LYS A 62 2.62 13.60 -11.43
CA LYS A 62 3.16 14.61 -10.50
C LYS A 62 2.20 14.95 -9.35
N GLU A 63 1.17 14.17 -9.15
CA GLU A 63 0.20 14.39 -8.06
C GLU A 63 0.81 14.09 -6.69
N ILE A 64 0.75 15.10 -5.83
CA ILE A 64 0.93 14.96 -4.39
C ILE A 64 -0.38 14.32 -3.87
N PHE A 65 -0.32 13.21 -3.11
CA PHE A 65 -1.50 12.49 -2.58
C PHE A 65 -2.36 11.74 -3.59
N HIS A 66 -1.75 11.09 -4.56
CA HIS A 66 -2.52 10.16 -5.38
C HIS A 66 -3.13 9.06 -4.50
N PRO A 67 -4.46 8.82 -4.53
CA PRO A 67 -5.12 7.87 -3.63
C PRO A 67 -4.60 6.44 -3.77
N ASP A 68 -4.21 6.03 -4.97
CA ASP A 68 -3.60 4.71 -5.21
C ASP A 68 -2.30 4.53 -4.41
N VAL A 69 -1.49 5.59 -4.29
CA VAL A 69 -0.25 5.58 -3.50
C VAL A 69 -0.54 5.45 -2.01
N LEU A 70 -1.57 6.15 -1.53
CA LEU A 70 -2.00 6.07 -0.13
C LEU A 70 -2.51 4.66 0.20
N ILE A 71 -3.35 4.07 -0.65
CA ILE A 71 -3.86 2.70 -0.47
C ILE A 71 -2.71 1.69 -0.49
N MET A 72 -1.77 1.82 -1.44
CA MET A 72 -0.56 0.98 -1.48
C MET A 72 0.27 1.12 -0.21
N GLY A 73 0.47 2.35 0.29
CA GLY A 73 1.15 2.61 1.56
C GLY A 73 0.45 1.93 2.74
N CYS A 74 -0.88 1.99 2.80
CA CYS A 74 -1.67 1.31 3.82
C CYS A 74 -1.48 -0.21 3.79
N ILE A 75 -1.46 -0.82 2.61
CA ILE A 75 -1.24 -2.27 2.45
C ILE A 75 0.16 -2.65 2.94
N VAL A 76 1.18 -1.86 2.59
CA VAL A 76 2.56 -2.09 3.03
C VAL A 76 2.65 -2.03 4.56
N VAL A 77 2.10 -0.98 5.18
CA VAL A 77 2.11 -0.80 6.64
C VAL A 77 1.34 -1.92 7.34
N ALA A 78 0.17 -2.31 6.82
CA ALA A 78 -0.64 -3.38 7.41
C ALA A 78 0.06 -4.76 7.34
N THR A 79 0.69 -5.09 6.22
CA THR A 79 1.42 -6.35 6.08
C THR A 79 2.68 -6.39 6.95
N LEU A 80 3.37 -5.26 7.10
CA LEU A 80 4.49 -5.12 8.02
C LEU A 80 4.04 -5.30 9.49
N ALA A 81 2.91 -4.70 9.87
CA ALA A 81 2.35 -4.86 11.20
C ALA A 81 1.96 -6.33 11.47
N CYS A 82 1.39 -7.04 10.49
CA CYS A 82 1.11 -8.47 10.61
C CYS A 82 2.37 -9.30 10.87
N TYR A 83 3.48 -8.97 10.20
CA TYR A 83 4.77 -9.61 10.45
C TYR A 83 5.26 -9.37 11.88
N VAL A 84 5.23 -8.12 12.35
CA VAL A 84 5.67 -7.76 13.71
C VAL A 84 4.82 -8.49 14.76
N ILE A 85 3.50 -8.53 14.58
CA ILE A 85 2.59 -9.24 15.49
C ILE A 85 2.93 -10.74 15.54
N GLU A 86 3.21 -11.37 14.41
CA GLU A 86 3.56 -12.79 14.36
C GLU A 86 4.92 -13.08 15.01
N VAL A 87 5.87 -12.15 14.93
CA VAL A 87 7.16 -12.25 15.63
C VAL A 87 6.98 -12.16 17.15
N LEU A 88 6.14 -11.21 17.62
CA LEU A 88 5.90 -11.00 19.03
C LEU A 88 5.00 -12.10 19.66
N ARG A 89 4.05 -12.61 18.88
CA ARG A 89 3.09 -13.65 19.29
C ARG A 89 3.00 -14.73 18.21
N PRO A 90 3.85 -15.75 18.26
CA PRO A 90 3.86 -16.82 17.27
C PRO A 90 2.49 -17.54 17.20
N CYS A 91 2.07 -17.85 15.98
CA CYS A 91 0.78 -18.50 15.68
C CYS A 91 -0.47 -17.63 15.98
N TYR A 92 -0.31 -16.35 16.25
CA TYR A 92 -1.44 -15.45 16.49
C TYR A 92 -2.14 -15.07 15.17
N MET A 93 -1.37 -14.82 14.10
CA MET A 93 -1.90 -14.34 12.83
C MET A 93 -2.47 -15.50 12.00
N THR A 94 -3.78 -15.73 12.12
CA THR A 94 -4.53 -16.63 11.25
C THR A 94 -5.04 -15.90 10.02
N VAL A 95 -5.34 -16.62 8.94
CA VAL A 95 -5.90 -16.04 7.71
C VAL A 95 -7.15 -15.19 8.01
N ARG A 96 -8.05 -15.68 8.87
CA ARG A 96 -9.25 -14.94 9.29
C ARG A 96 -8.89 -13.61 9.99
N ARG A 97 -7.93 -13.63 10.92
CA ARG A 97 -7.49 -12.42 11.63
C ARG A 97 -6.80 -11.43 10.69
N PHE A 98 -6.02 -11.93 9.74
CA PHE A 98 -5.42 -11.10 8.69
C PHE A 98 -6.50 -10.32 7.92
N PHE A 99 -7.56 -10.98 7.44
CA PHE A 99 -8.64 -10.31 6.72
C PHE A 99 -9.42 -9.34 7.62
N ILE A 100 -9.69 -9.67 8.87
CA ILE A 100 -10.33 -8.75 9.82
C ILE A 100 -9.44 -7.53 10.05
N PHE A 101 -8.13 -7.75 10.24
CA PHE A 101 -7.18 -6.68 10.47
C PHE A 101 -7.00 -5.77 9.26
N THR A 102 -7.05 -6.30 8.05
CA THR A 102 -6.92 -5.53 6.80
C THR A 102 -8.27 -5.02 6.26
N SER A 103 -9.40 -5.43 6.86
CA SER A 103 -10.75 -5.08 6.40
C SER A 103 -10.99 -3.57 6.19
N PRO A 104 -10.52 -2.64 7.05
CA PRO A 104 -10.74 -1.21 6.81
C PRO A 104 -10.07 -0.73 5.51
N ILE A 105 -8.92 -1.30 5.15
CA ILE A 105 -8.20 -0.95 3.91
C ILE A 105 -8.98 -1.43 2.69
N TRP A 106 -9.54 -2.64 2.77
CA TRP A 106 -10.38 -3.18 1.70
C TRP A 106 -11.65 -2.37 1.51
N VAL A 107 -12.32 -1.99 2.60
CA VAL A 107 -13.52 -1.14 2.54
C VAL A 107 -13.18 0.21 1.89
N LEU A 108 -12.10 0.87 2.30
CA LEU A 108 -11.66 2.14 1.72
C LEU A 108 -11.27 1.99 0.25
N GLY A 109 -10.53 0.95 -0.10
CA GLY A 109 -10.13 0.69 -1.49
C GLY A 109 -11.33 0.42 -2.41
N ILE A 110 -12.29 -0.39 -1.95
CA ILE A 110 -13.52 -0.68 -2.70
C ILE A 110 -14.38 0.59 -2.83
N SER A 111 -14.53 1.36 -1.75
CA SER A 111 -15.28 2.64 -1.79
C SER A 111 -14.68 3.61 -2.78
N PHE A 112 -13.36 3.72 -2.82
CA PHE A 112 -12.65 4.54 -3.79
C PHE A 112 -12.83 4.03 -5.23
N LEU A 113 -12.77 2.72 -5.44
CA LEU A 113 -13.00 2.10 -6.74
C LEU A 113 -14.41 2.38 -7.26
N ILE A 114 -15.43 2.24 -6.39
CA ILE A 114 -16.82 2.53 -6.71
C ILE A 114 -16.98 4.02 -7.08
N TYR A 115 -16.40 4.92 -6.30
CA TYR A 115 -16.41 6.35 -6.57
C TYR A 115 -15.82 6.67 -7.96
N ARG A 116 -14.69 6.05 -8.30
CA ARG A 116 -14.04 6.21 -9.60
C ARG A 116 -14.90 5.69 -10.75
N LEU A 117 -15.52 4.51 -10.59
CA LEU A 117 -16.40 3.90 -11.59
C LEU A 117 -17.72 4.67 -11.78
N SER A 118 -18.18 5.35 -10.74
CA SER A 118 -19.38 6.22 -10.79
C SER A 118 -19.15 7.56 -11.50
N GLY A 119 -17.98 7.76 -12.11
CA GLY A 119 -17.64 9.00 -12.80
C GLY A 119 -17.27 10.15 -11.87
N GLY A 120 -16.91 9.86 -10.62
CA GLY A 120 -16.42 10.88 -9.68
C GLY A 120 -15.18 11.56 -10.23
N ASN A 121 -15.21 12.90 -10.30
CA ASN A 121 -14.06 13.68 -10.69
C ASN A 121 -12.98 13.58 -9.61
N ILE A 122 -11.90 12.88 -9.93
CA ILE A 122 -10.71 12.84 -9.11
C ILE A 122 -9.99 14.16 -9.32
N HIS A 123 -10.11 15.06 -8.35
CA HIS A 123 -9.41 16.34 -8.41
C HIS A 123 -7.90 16.11 -8.20
N ARG A 124 -7.08 16.72 -9.05
CA ARG A 124 -5.62 16.64 -8.96
C ARG A 124 -5.12 17.78 -8.09
N TYR A 125 -4.45 17.44 -7.00
CA TYR A 125 -3.89 18.40 -6.07
C TYR A 125 -2.38 18.53 -6.29
N ASN A 126 -1.94 19.75 -6.62
CA ASN A 126 -0.52 20.05 -6.83
C ASN A 126 0.14 20.61 -5.57
N SER A 127 -0.66 21.04 -4.59
CA SER A 127 -0.20 21.66 -3.34
C SER A 127 -1.02 21.18 -2.14
N PHE A 128 -0.38 21.11 -0.97
CA PHE A 128 -1.07 20.80 0.30
C PHE A 128 -2.14 21.83 0.66
N GLY A 129 -1.97 23.11 0.28
CA GLY A 129 -2.95 24.17 0.52
C GLY A 129 -4.27 23.91 -0.20
N GLU A 130 -4.22 23.48 -1.45
CA GLU A 130 -5.41 23.16 -2.25
C GLU A 130 -6.25 22.04 -1.65
N VAL A 131 -5.62 21.10 -0.93
CA VAL A 131 -6.31 19.98 -0.27
C VAL A 131 -7.20 20.46 0.86
N PHE A 132 -6.78 21.50 1.59
CA PHE A 132 -7.54 22.05 2.72
C PHE A 132 -8.58 23.07 2.29
N ASP A 133 -8.39 23.75 1.16
CA ASP A 133 -9.33 24.76 0.64
C ASP A 133 -10.56 24.14 -0.03
N THR A 134 -10.43 22.92 -0.54
CA THR A 134 -11.53 22.19 -1.19
C THR A 134 -11.93 20.94 -0.41
N LEU A 135 -12.79 21.09 0.60
CA LEU A 135 -13.39 20.00 1.38
C LEU A 135 -14.39 19.19 0.54
N ASN A 136 -13.93 18.46 -0.44
CA ASN A 136 -14.73 17.54 -1.24
C ASN A 136 -14.71 16.12 -0.64
N LEU A 137 -15.68 15.30 -1.00
CA LEU A 137 -15.78 13.89 -0.57
C LEU A 137 -14.49 13.11 -0.84
N ASP A 138 -13.79 13.43 -1.93
CA ASP A 138 -12.50 12.85 -2.31
C ASP A 138 -11.41 13.16 -1.26
N VAL A 139 -11.35 14.41 -0.77
CA VAL A 139 -10.41 14.82 0.30
C VAL A 139 -10.70 14.08 1.59
N VAL A 140 -11.99 13.95 1.96
CA VAL A 140 -12.39 13.22 3.17
C VAL A 140 -11.94 11.76 3.11
N ILE A 141 -12.11 11.09 1.96
CA ILE A 141 -11.66 9.71 1.76
C ILE A 141 -10.13 9.61 1.90
N ARG A 142 -9.38 10.53 1.29
CA ARG A 142 -7.90 10.56 1.36
C ARG A 142 -7.42 10.80 2.80
N LEU A 143 -8.05 11.72 3.53
CA LEU A 143 -7.75 12.00 4.93
C LEU A 143 -8.10 10.81 5.84
N LEU A 144 -9.22 10.13 5.60
CA LEU A 144 -9.57 8.90 6.32
C LEU A 144 -8.54 7.79 6.08
N ILE A 145 -8.06 7.60 4.84
CA ILE A 145 -7.01 6.63 4.53
C ILE A 145 -5.73 6.99 5.31
N LEU A 146 -5.36 8.27 5.32
CA LEU A 146 -4.17 8.76 6.01
C LEU A 146 -4.32 8.62 7.54
N PHE A 147 -5.48 8.95 8.09
CA PHE A 147 -5.78 8.79 9.52
C PHE A 147 -5.72 7.33 9.95
N PHE A 148 -6.29 6.41 9.16
CA PHE A 148 -6.22 4.98 9.44
C PHE A 148 -4.79 4.42 9.41
N THR A 149 -3.89 5.00 8.60
CA THR A 149 -2.46 4.62 8.63
C THR A 149 -1.75 5.11 9.88
N LEU A 150 -2.14 6.28 10.40
CA LEU A 150 -1.51 6.88 11.57
C LEU A 150 -2.05 6.31 12.89
N ASP A 151 -3.37 6.05 12.99
CA ASP A 151 -4.03 5.60 14.21
C ASP A 151 -3.63 4.17 14.64
N ARG A 152 -3.15 3.34 13.71
CA ARG A 152 -2.66 1.99 14.02
C ARG A 152 -1.40 1.94 14.88
N LYS A 153 -0.74 3.07 15.16
CA LYS A 153 0.38 3.13 16.11
C LYS A 153 -0.07 2.95 17.57
N SER A 154 -1.35 3.11 17.88
CA SER A 154 -1.88 3.03 19.24
C SER A 154 -2.34 1.64 19.67
N VAL A 155 -2.29 0.63 18.82
CA VAL A 155 -2.82 -0.73 19.09
C VAL A 155 -1.72 -1.77 19.32
N VAL A 156 -0.45 -1.34 19.49
CA VAL A 156 0.67 -2.26 19.83
C VAL A 156 1.08 -2.10 21.29
#